data_9aad9c4a6c8470fac4e86e81ecb3ea7f
#
_entry.id   9aad9c4a6c8470fac4e86e81ecb3ea7f
#
_cell.length_a   1.000
_cell.length_b   1.000
_cell.length_c   1.000
_cell.angle_alpha   90.00
_cell.angle_beta   90.00
_cell.angle_gamma   90.00
#
_symmetry.space_group_name_H-M   'P 1'
#
loop_
_entity.id
_entity.type
_entity.pdbx_description
1 polymer ?
#
loop_
_entity_poly.entity_id
_entity_poly.type
_entity_poly.pdbx_seq_one_letter_code
_entity_poly.pdbx_strand_id
1 'polypeptide(L)'
;MDFSYSSYEKLISLLKQYNYSITDYNNYKKYEKSVILRHDIDFSIKDSYKFSLFEESLGIKSNYFVLLSTGFYNPMEKRVRKILRDMHNRGFTIGLHFDTTAYDNTDLNKPIQSEKHILEEILEAPVNLIAFHRPAPTVLANNLKFPGLINVYSKEFFHDCKYCSDSRFFWRDNPYELITSQKYDRLQILTHAFCWAESDRCPAHVYKSFISQASWERYKYLTENIRNPEEFISEEEARKLWLNK
;
A
#
# COMPACT_ATOMS: atom_id res chain seq x y z
N MET A 1 -12.52 -12.23 9.14
CA MET A 1 -12.75 -11.33 8.02
C MET A 1 -11.97 -11.89 6.84
N ASP A 2 -12.61 -12.16 5.71
CA ASP A 2 -11.97 -12.55 4.47
C ASP A 2 -11.43 -11.34 3.69
N PHE A 3 -10.81 -11.56 2.52
CA PHE A 3 -10.17 -10.52 1.71
C PHE A 3 -11.01 -10.12 0.48
N SER A 4 -12.32 -10.13 0.63
CA SER A 4 -13.24 -9.65 -0.41
C SER A 4 -13.57 -8.16 -0.26
N TYR A 5 -13.90 -7.50 -1.37
CA TYR A 5 -14.38 -6.12 -1.35
C TYR A 5 -15.64 -5.97 -0.51
N SER A 6 -16.54 -6.97 -0.49
CA SER A 6 -17.72 -6.96 0.36
C SER A 6 -17.37 -6.97 1.86
N SER A 7 -16.30 -7.69 2.27
CA SER A 7 -15.80 -7.65 3.65
C SER A 7 -15.18 -6.29 4.00
N TYR A 8 -14.50 -5.64 3.05
CA TYR A 8 -13.99 -4.29 3.25
C TYR A 8 -15.13 -3.26 3.35
N GLU A 9 -16.13 -3.33 2.49
CA GLU A 9 -17.33 -2.49 2.56
C GLU A 9 -18.05 -2.64 3.90
N LYS A 10 -18.16 -3.86 4.42
CA LYS A 10 -18.68 -4.11 5.77
C LYS A 10 -17.81 -3.45 6.84
N LEU A 11 -16.47 -3.47 6.71
CA LEU A 11 -15.56 -2.78 7.62
C LEU A 11 -15.87 -1.27 7.65
N ILE A 12 -15.98 -0.65 6.47
CA ILE A 12 -16.30 0.78 6.34
C ILE A 12 -17.69 1.10 6.93
N SER A 13 -18.67 0.23 6.66
CA SER A 13 -20.02 0.39 7.21
C SER A 13 -20.02 0.34 8.73
N LEU A 14 -19.29 -0.59 9.34
CA LEU A 14 -19.15 -0.69 10.80
C LEU A 14 -18.45 0.56 11.38
N LEU A 15 -17.37 1.04 10.75
CA LEU A 15 -16.69 2.27 11.19
C LEU A 15 -17.66 3.45 11.25
N LYS A 16 -18.47 3.64 10.20
CA LYS A 16 -19.51 4.68 10.14
C LYS A 16 -20.59 4.47 11.21
N GLN A 17 -21.09 3.24 11.36
CA GLN A 17 -22.13 2.87 12.34
C GLN A 17 -21.69 3.12 13.79
N TYR A 18 -20.40 2.90 14.10
CA TYR A 18 -19.85 3.10 15.44
C TYR A 18 -19.18 4.46 15.63
N ASN A 19 -19.49 5.43 14.73
CA ASN A 19 -19.07 6.83 14.79
C ASN A 19 -17.55 7.06 14.73
N TYR A 20 -16.80 6.18 14.06
CA TYR A 20 -15.41 6.45 13.75
C TYR A 20 -15.30 7.35 12.53
N SER A 21 -14.67 8.51 12.69
CA SER A 21 -14.32 9.39 11.58
C SER A 21 -13.10 8.82 10.83
N ILE A 22 -13.28 8.47 9.55
CA ILE A 22 -12.17 8.05 8.69
C ILE A 22 -11.36 9.30 8.34
N THR A 23 -10.07 9.32 8.65
CA THR A 23 -9.22 10.50 8.59
C THR A 23 -7.76 10.16 8.27
N ASP A 24 -6.92 11.19 8.20
CA ASP A 24 -5.48 11.09 7.96
C ASP A 24 -4.64 11.30 9.23
N TYR A 25 -3.32 11.13 9.11
CA TYR A 25 -2.35 11.25 10.20
C TYR A 25 -2.23 12.69 10.77
N ASN A 26 -2.66 13.72 10.05
CA ASN A 26 -2.60 15.11 10.51
C ASN A 26 -3.86 15.52 11.28
N ASN A 27 -5.00 14.89 10.98
CA ASN A 27 -6.31 15.35 11.43
C ASN A 27 -6.98 14.43 12.47
N TYR A 28 -6.46 13.23 12.73
CA TYR A 28 -7.11 12.22 13.57
C TYR A 28 -7.46 12.70 15.00
N LYS A 29 -6.70 13.64 15.56
CA LYS A 29 -6.97 14.22 16.89
C LYS A 29 -8.18 15.17 16.95
N LYS A 30 -8.67 15.61 15.78
CA LYS A 30 -9.84 16.51 15.69
C LYS A 30 -11.16 15.80 16.04
N TYR A 31 -11.15 14.49 16.06
CA TYR A 31 -12.33 13.66 16.27
C TYR A 31 -12.22 12.90 17.59
N GLU A 32 -13.35 12.71 18.26
CA GLU A 32 -13.44 11.90 19.48
C GLU A 32 -13.06 10.44 19.18
N LYS A 33 -13.68 9.85 18.14
CA LYS A 33 -13.30 8.55 17.60
C LYS A 33 -12.80 8.69 16.18
N SER A 34 -11.64 8.12 15.89
CA SER A 34 -11.02 8.21 14.59
C SER A 34 -10.36 6.92 14.14
N VAL A 35 -10.36 6.70 12.84
CA VAL A 35 -9.62 5.61 12.21
C VAL A 35 -8.78 6.15 11.05
N ILE A 36 -7.53 5.74 11.03
CA ILE A 36 -6.61 5.97 9.93
C ILE A 36 -6.53 4.68 9.12
N LEU A 37 -6.99 4.74 7.87
CA LEU A 37 -6.84 3.65 6.90
C LEU A 37 -5.52 3.82 6.16
N ARG A 38 -4.74 2.75 6.12
CA ARG A 38 -3.41 2.70 5.53
C ARG A 38 -3.28 1.50 4.60
N HIS A 39 -2.64 1.70 3.45
CA HIS A 39 -2.33 0.66 2.48
C HIS A 39 -0.86 0.71 2.10
N ASP A 40 -0.15 -0.41 2.29
CA ASP A 40 1.24 -0.54 1.86
C ASP A 40 1.28 -1.18 0.47
N ILE A 41 2.00 -0.54 -0.46
CA ILE A 41 2.12 -1.00 -1.85
C ILE A 41 3.42 -1.78 -2.01
N ASP A 42 3.40 -3.04 -1.60
CA ASP A 42 4.57 -3.92 -1.66
C ASP A 42 4.78 -4.50 -3.07
N PHE A 43 3.68 -4.88 -3.75
CA PHE A 43 3.72 -5.74 -4.94
C PHE A 43 3.15 -5.10 -6.19
N SER A 44 1.98 -4.44 -6.11
CA SER A 44 1.21 -4.05 -7.30
C SER A 44 0.59 -2.67 -7.18
N ILE A 45 1.10 -1.74 -7.95
CA ILE A 45 0.50 -0.40 -8.13
C ILE A 45 -0.88 -0.51 -8.78
N LYS A 46 -1.06 -1.44 -9.73
CA LYS A 46 -2.34 -1.60 -10.43
C LYS A 46 -3.46 -2.05 -9.50
N ASP A 47 -3.17 -3.00 -8.61
CA ASP A 47 -4.18 -3.49 -7.65
C ASP A 47 -4.46 -2.42 -6.59
N SER A 48 -3.45 -1.67 -6.14
CA SER A 48 -3.63 -0.53 -5.25
C SER A 48 -4.48 0.58 -5.88
N TYR A 49 -4.30 0.83 -7.17
CA TYR A 49 -5.14 1.79 -7.90
C TYR A 49 -6.59 1.31 -8.00
N LYS A 50 -6.83 0.05 -8.36
CA LYS A 50 -8.19 -0.53 -8.37
C LYS A 50 -8.86 -0.41 -7.01
N PHE A 51 -8.09 -0.71 -5.95
CA PHE A 51 -8.59 -0.62 -4.58
C PHE A 51 -8.91 0.83 -4.19
N SER A 52 -8.11 1.81 -4.61
CA SER A 52 -8.41 3.22 -4.37
C SER A 52 -9.68 3.70 -5.08
N LEU A 53 -9.94 3.22 -6.30
CA LEU A 53 -11.20 3.51 -7.00
C LEU A 53 -12.41 2.88 -6.29
N PHE A 54 -12.25 1.68 -5.73
CA PHE A 54 -13.27 1.05 -4.90
C PHE A 54 -13.52 1.86 -3.61
N GLU A 55 -12.48 2.30 -2.90
CA GLU A 55 -12.63 3.18 -1.73
C GLU A 55 -13.32 4.51 -2.08
N GLU A 56 -12.98 5.10 -3.22
CA GLU A 56 -13.65 6.30 -3.71
C GLU A 56 -15.15 6.06 -3.94
N SER A 57 -15.55 4.90 -4.45
CA SER A 57 -16.96 4.52 -4.62
C SER A 57 -17.71 4.40 -3.28
N LEU A 58 -16.99 4.09 -2.17
CA LEU A 58 -17.52 4.07 -0.81
C LEU A 58 -17.52 5.46 -0.15
N GLY A 59 -17.06 6.49 -0.86
CA GLY A 59 -16.96 7.86 -0.38
C GLY A 59 -15.89 8.08 0.68
N ILE A 60 -14.79 7.32 0.65
CA ILE A 60 -13.68 7.42 1.59
C ILE A 60 -12.35 7.71 0.89
N LYS A 61 -11.41 8.25 1.64
CA LYS A 61 -10.01 8.44 1.24
C LYS A 61 -9.11 7.88 2.33
N SER A 62 -8.02 7.28 1.90
CA SER A 62 -7.04 6.59 2.75
C SER A 62 -5.60 7.02 2.42
N ASN A 63 -4.63 6.41 3.08
CA ASN A 63 -3.21 6.71 2.92
C ASN A 63 -2.50 5.52 2.28
N TYR A 64 -1.83 5.74 1.14
CA TYR A 64 -1.09 4.72 0.39
C TYR A 64 0.41 4.98 0.50
N PHE A 65 1.19 3.95 0.84
CA PHE A 65 2.64 4.05 0.99
C PHE A 65 3.35 3.31 -0.14
N VAL A 66 4.18 4.06 -0.89
CA VAL A 66 4.86 3.59 -2.11
C VAL A 66 6.27 3.15 -1.79
N LEU A 67 6.61 1.91 -2.13
CA LEU A 67 7.95 1.35 -1.97
C LEU A 67 8.78 1.68 -3.21
N LEU A 68 9.82 2.52 -3.07
CA LEU A 68 10.69 2.89 -4.20
C LEU A 68 11.74 1.81 -4.50
N SER A 69 12.27 1.18 -3.45
CA SER A 69 13.31 0.15 -3.51
C SER A 69 12.74 -1.27 -3.75
N THR A 70 11.82 -1.40 -4.71
CA THR A 70 11.18 -2.69 -5.03
C THR A 70 11.57 -3.23 -6.40
N GLY A 71 11.61 -4.56 -6.53
CA GLY A 71 11.80 -5.25 -7.82
C GLY A 71 10.48 -5.59 -8.55
N PHE A 72 9.31 -5.27 -7.96
CA PHE A 72 8.03 -5.68 -8.51
C PHE A 72 7.41 -4.67 -9.47
N TYR A 73 7.73 -3.39 -9.32
CA TYR A 73 7.29 -2.32 -10.20
C TYR A 73 8.36 -1.20 -10.25
N ASN A 74 8.32 -0.39 -11.27
CA ASN A 74 9.22 0.76 -11.40
C ASN A 74 8.43 2.05 -11.15
N PRO A 75 8.64 2.76 -10.01
CA PRO A 75 7.94 4.01 -9.72
C PRO A 75 8.20 5.12 -10.74
N MET A 76 9.34 5.06 -11.45
CA MET A 76 9.70 6.04 -12.49
C MET A 76 9.03 5.77 -13.83
N GLU A 77 8.39 4.63 -14.03
CA GLU A 77 7.66 4.32 -15.27
C GLU A 77 6.52 5.31 -15.49
N LYS A 78 6.36 5.79 -16.74
CA LYS A 78 5.32 6.77 -17.11
C LYS A 78 3.92 6.36 -16.66
N ARG A 79 3.56 5.07 -16.80
CA ARG A 79 2.24 4.54 -16.40
C ARG A 79 2.08 4.57 -14.89
N VAL A 80 3.12 4.21 -14.14
CA VAL A 80 3.10 4.20 -12.67
C VAL A 80 3.00 5.62 -12.14
N ARG A 81 3.81 6.55 -12.64
CA ARG A 81 3.73 7.98 -12.26
C ARG A 81 2.32 8.55 -12.49
N LYS A 82 1.71 8.23 -13.66
CA LYS A 82 0.33 8.67 -13.95
C LYS A 82 -0.67 8.14 -12.93
N ILE A 83 -0.57 6.87 -12.55
CA ILE A 83 -1.44 6.26 -11.53
C ILE A 83 -1.26 6.96 -10.18
N LEU A 84 -0.03 7.13 -9.70
CA LEU A 84 0.24 7.74 -8.41
C LEU A 84 -0.26 9.19 -8.35
N ARG A 85 -0.06 9.98 -9.42
CA ARG A 85 -0.60 11.34 -9.53
C ARG A 85 -2.13 11.36 -9.56
N ASP A 86 -2.75 10.42 -10.28
CA ASP A 86 -4.22 10.34 -10.31
C ASP A 86 -4.79 10.01 -8.93
N MET A 87 -4.19 9.06 -8.19
CA MET A 87 -4.56 8.78 -6.80
C MET A 87 -4.42 10.02 -5.91
N HIS A 88 -3.30 10.72 -6.01
CA HIS A 88 -3.09 11.96 -5.26
C HIS A 88 -4.12 13.04 -5.61
N ASN A 89 -4.37 13.28 -6.90
CA ASN A 89 -5.33 14.27 -7.38
C ASN A 89 -6.78 13.93 -6.99
N ARG A 90 -7.09 12.67 -6.80
CA ARG A 90 -8.37 12.18 -6.25
C ARG A 90 -8.48 12.36 -4.74
N GLY A 91 -7.43 12.87 -4.07
CA GLY A 91 -7.42 13.17 -2.63
C GLY A 91 -6.95 12.03 -1.74
N PHE A 92 -6.34 10.97 -2.29
CA PHE A 92 -5.62 9.99 -1.48
C PHE A 92 -4.27 10.56 -1.05
N THR A 93 -3.88 10.30 0.19
CA THR A 93 -2.55 10.68 0.65
C THR A 93 -1.52 9.65 0.20
N ILE A 94 -0.46 10.10 -0.45
CA ILE A 94 0.64 9.22 -0.86
C ILE A 94 1.84 9.47 0.05
N GLY A 95 2.31 8.43 0.71
CA GLY A 95 3.48 8.43 1.60
C GLY A 95 4.61 7.54 1.10
N LEU A 96 5.77 7.69 1.70
CA LEU A 96 6.95 6.86 1.44
C LEU A 96 6.86 5.54 2.22
N HIS A 97 6.95 4.41 1.51
CA HIS A 97 7.20 3.09 2.12
C HIS A 97 8.70 2.78 2.01
N PHE A 98 9.40 2.79 3.13
CA PHE A 98 10.86 2.73 3.15
C PHE A 98 11.36 1.35 3.61
N ASP A 99 12.20 0.70 2.81
CA ASP A 99 12.84 -0.56 3.19
C ASP A 99 14.26 -0.30 3.75
N THR A 100 14.43 -0.49 5.05
CA THR A 100 15.73 -0.33 5.71
C THR A 100 16.77 -1.33 5.21
N THR A 101 16.36 -2.45 4.65
CA THR A 101 17.28 -3.49 4.15
C THR A 101 17.87 -3.17 2.78
N ALA A 102 17.34 -2.16 2.09
CA ALA A 102 17.89 -1.67 0.83
C ALA A 102 19.18 -0.83 1.01
N TYR A 103 19.57 -0.55 2.25
CA TYR A 103 20.69 0.34 2.57
C TYR A 103 21.60 -0.25 3.64
N ASP A 104 22.91 -0.21 3.40
CA ASP A 104 23.94 -0.66 4.34
C ASP A 104 24.28 0.38 5.44
N ASN A 105 23.60 1.53 5.45
CA ASN A 105 23.89 2.64 6.34
C ASN A 105 23.20 2.51 7.70
N THR A 106 23.89 2.89 8.76
CA THR A 106 23.34 3.05 10.11
C THR A 106 22.51 4.34 10.26
N ASP A 107 22.88 5.41 9.51
CA ASP A 107 22.11 6.65 9.43
C ASP A 107 21.07 6.54 8.30
N LEU A 108 19.83 6.32 8.68
CA LEU A 108 18.70 6.20 7.75
C LEU A 108 18.18 7.55 7.24
N ASN A 109 18.60 8.68 7.85
CA ASN A 109 18.02 9.98 7.50
C ASN A 109 18.34 10.37 6.05
N LYS A 110 19.60 10.21 5.62
CA LYS A 110 20.03 10.55 4.26
C LYS A 110 19.28 9.76 3.18
N PRO A 111 19.22 8.41 3.22
CA PRO A 111 18.48 7.65 2.22
C PRO A 111 16.95 7.91 2.27
N ILE A 112 16.36 8.12 3.44
CA ILE A 112 14.95 8.49 3.57
C ILE A 112 14.68 9.84 2.89
N GLN A 113 15.50 10.88 3.12
CA GLN A 113 15.32 12.18 2.46
C GLN A 113 15.50 12.08 0.94
N SER A 114 16.41 11.22 0.47
CA SER A 114 16.63 10.98 -0.97
C SER A 114 15.41 10.31 -1.59
N GLU A 115 14.88 9.24 -1.01
CA GLU A 115 13.68 8.58 -1.52
C GLU A 115 12.44 9.48 -1.42
N LYS A 116 12.31 10.25 -0.33
CA LYS A 116 11.26 11.26 -0.19
C LYS A 116 11.28 12.24 -1.37
N HIS A 117 12.45 12.80 -1.68
CA HIS A 117 12.58 13.74 -2.80
C HIS A 117 12.21 13.10 -4.14
N ILE A 118 12.66 11.88 -4.42
CA ILE A 118 12.29 11.13 -5.63
C ILE A 118 10.76 10.96 -5.71
N LEU A 119 10.11 10.61 -4.61
CA LEU A 119 8.66 10.43 -4.59
C LEU A 119 7.93 11.77 -4.80
N GLU A 120 8.43 12.87 -4.24
CA GLU A 120 7.90 14.22 -4.48
C GLU A 120 8.00 14.62 -5.96
N GLU A 121 9.11 14.32 -6.63
CA GLU A 121 9.27 14.54 -8.08
C GLU A 121 8.30 13.66 -8.90
N ILE A 122 8.08 12.41 -8.49
CA ILE A 122 7.11 11.52 -9.13
C ILE A 122 5.70 12.06 -9.01
N LEU A 123 5.32 12.56 -7.84
CA LEU A 123 3.96 13.03 -7.53
C LEU A 123 3.71 14.48 -8.00
N GLU A 124 4.76 15.28 -8.16
CA GLU A 124 4.71 16.74 -8.28
C GLU A 124 4.01 17.39 -7.07
N ALA A 125 4.18 16.80 -5.89
CA ALA A 125 3.53 17.21 -4.64
C ALA A 125 4.38 16.84 -3.42
N PRO A 126 4.20 17.53 -2.28
CA PRO A 126 4.93 17.22 -1.05
C PRO A 126 4.58 15.84 -0.48
N VAL A 127 5.58 15.16 0.08
CA VAL A 127 5.44 13.91 0.81
C VAL A 127 5.80 14.15 2.28
N ASN A 128 4.85 13.89 3.17
CA ASN A 128 4.99 14.14 4.61
C ASN A 128 4.78 12.91 5.51
N LEU A 129 4.60 11.73 4.92
CA LEU A 129 4.39 10.47 5.64
C LEU A 129 5.45 9.45 5.27
N ILE A 130 5.91 8.70 6.28
CA ILE A 130 6.78 7.54 6.10
C ILE A 130 6.26 6.33 6.88
N ALA A 131 6.22 5.18 6.18
CA ALA A 131 6.03 3.85 6.76
C ALA A 131 7.26 2.98 6.45
N PHE A 132 7.57 2.03 7.32
CA PHE A 132 8.69 1.11 7.10
C PHE A 132 8.20 -0.23 6.56
N HIS A 133 8.83 -0.68 5.48
CA HIS A 133 8.65 -2.04 4.96
C HIS A 133 9.39 -3.02 5.88
N ARG A 134 8.67 -4.03 6.40
CA ARG A 134 9.23 -5.04 7.33
C ARG A 134 10.08 -4.40 8.45
N PRO A 135 9.50 -3.50 9.27
CA PRO A 135 10.28 -2.72 10.22
C PRO A 135 11.08 -3.61 11.18
N ALA A 136 12.37 -3.35 11.31
CA ALA A 136 13.21 -3.99 12.29
C ALA A 136 12.72 -3.66 13.72
N PRO A 137 12.95 -4.55 14.73
CA PRO A 137 12.58 -4.27 16.11
C PRO A 137 13.12 -2.93 16.63
N THR A 138 14.30 -2.52 16.19
CA THR A 138 14.92 -1.24 16.53
C THR A 138 14.13 -0.04 16.00
N VAL A 139 13.50 -0.15 14.83
CA VAL A 139 12.64 0.91 14.28
C VAL A 139 11.38 1.07 15.14
N LEU A 140 10.78 -0.04 15.56
CA LEU A 140 9.56 -0.05 16.38
C LEU A 140 9.82 0.45 17.82
N ALA A 141 11.01 0.16 18.39
CA ALA A 141 11.35 0.48 19.78
C ALA A 141 11.77 1.95 19.98
N ASN A 142 12.37 2.59 18.97
CA ASN A 142 13.12 3.84 19.18
C ASN A 142 12.33 5.13 18.87
N ASN A 143 11.05 5.07 18.53
CA ASN A 143 10.22 6.24 18.22
C ASN A 143 10.93 7.25 17.30
N LEU A 144 11.50 6.76 16.19
CA LEU A 144 12.35 7.53 15.29
C LEU A 144 11.58 8.71 14.68
N LYS A 145 12.27 9.86 14.61
CA LYS A 145 11.75 11.09 13.99
C LYS A 145 12.61 11.46 12.79
N PHE A 146 11.97 11.91 11.72
CA PHE A 146 12.63 12.34 10.49
C PHE A 146 12.15 13.74 10.11
N PRO A 147 13.06 14.65 9.69
CA PRO A 147 12.68 16.00 9.29
C PRO A 147 11.61 16.01 8.19
N GLY A 148 10.52 16.74 8.44
CA GLY A 148 9.43 16.90 7.48
C GLY A 148 8.59 15.63 7.20
N LEU A 149 8.73 14.57 8.03
CA LEU A 149 7.99 13.33 7.89
C LEU A 149 7.33 12.91 9.21
N ILE A 150 6.08 12.52 9.13
CA ILE A 150 5.35 11.81 10.18
C ILE A 150 5.67 10.31 10.03
N ASN A 151 6.31 9.75 11.05
CA ASN A 151 6.57 8.31 11.10
C ASN A 151 5.33 7.58 11.63
N VAL A 152 4.67 6.80 10.78
CA VAL A 152 3.43 6.07 11.12
C VAL A 152 3.67 4.86 12.05
N TYR A 153 4.91 4.52 12.33
CA TYR A 153 5.34 3.59 13.37
C TYR A 153 5.84 4.28 14.65
N SER A 154 5.67 5.61 14.78
CA SER A 154 5.95 6.30 16.03
C SER A 154 5.05 5.78 17.15
N LYS A 155 5.44 6.02 18.40
CA LYS A 155 4.65 5.64 19.58
C LYS A 155 3.19 6.10 19.46
N GLU A 156 2.97 7.29 18.94
CA GLU A 156 1.66 7.92 18.74
C GLU A 156 0.72 7.06 17.89
N PHE A 157 1.22 6.50 16.78
CA PHE A 157 0.39 5.75 15.84
C PHE A 157 0.46 4.23 16.01
N PHE A 158 1.49 3.71 16.65
CA PHE A 158 1.69 2.28 16.79
C PHE A 158 1.35 1.73 18.19
N HIS A 159 1.34 2.60 19.22
CA HIS A 159 0.99 2.22 20.59
C HIS A 159 -0.24 2.97 21.11
N ASP A 160 -0.30 4.30 20.92
CA ASP A 160 -1.39 5.11 21.45
C ASP A 160 -2.67 4.97 20.59
N CYS A 161 -2.54 4.69 19.28
CA CYS A 161 -3.61 4.16 18.44
C CYS A 161 -3.60 2.62 18.50
N LYS A 162 -4.76 1.97 18.50
CA LYS A 162 -4.82 0.52 18.34
C LYS A 162 -4.50 0.17 16.90
N TYR A 163 -3.32 -0.41 16.71
CA TYR A 163 -2.87 -0.90 15.42
C TYR A 163 -3.45 -2.27 15.10
N CYS A 164 -3.93 -2.46 13.87
CA CYS A 164 -4.47 -3.70 13.33
C CYS A 164 -3.98 -3.87 11.89
N SER A 165 -3.64 -5.07 11.46
CA SER A 165 -3.05 -5.34 10.14
C SER A 165 -3.46 -6.68 9.55
N ASP A 166 -3.61 -6.72 8.21
CA ASP A 166 -3.87 -7.89 7.39
C ASP A 166 -2.59 -8.57 6.87
N SER A 167 -1.43 -8.26 7.44
CA SER A 167 -0.13 -8.75 6.99
C SER A 167 -0.13 -10.28 6.80
N ARG A 168 0.39 -10.74 5.64
CA ARG A 168 0.48 -12.16 5.27
C ARG A 168 -0.88 -12.86 5.09
N PHE A 169 -1.91 -12.13 4.62
CA PHE A 169 -3.28 -12.63 4.52
C PHE A 169 -3.83 -13.14 5.85
N PHE A 170 -3.45 -12.48 6.94
CA PHE A 170 -3.85 -12.90 8.27
C PHE A 170 -4.10 -11.70 9.18
N TRP A 171 -5.29 -11.67 9.78
CA TRP A 171 -5.65 -10.70 10.79
C TRP A 171 -5.29 -11.23 12.19
N ARG A 172 -4.34 -10.58 12.87
CA ARG A 172 -4.00 -10.93 14.25
C ARG A 172 -5.12 -10.56 15.23
N ASP A 173 -5.74 -9.41 14.99
CA ASP A 173 -6.95 -8.95 15.67
C ASP A 173 -8.07 -8.92 14.62
N ASN A 174 -9.29 -9.32 14.99
CA ASN A 174 -10.44 -9.18 14.12
C ASN A 174 -10.86 -7.70 14.06
N PRO A 175 -10.74 -7.00 12.92
CA PRO A 175 -11.06 -5.58 12.87
C PRO A 175 -12.53 -5.27 13.15
N TYR A 176 -13.45 -6.19 12.85
CA TYR A 176 -14.87 -6.02 13.19
C TYR A 176 -15.07 -5.99 14.71
N GLU A 177 -14.42 -6.91 15.45
CA GLU A 177 -14.51 -6.96 16.91
C GLU A 177 -13.85 -5.73 17.55
N LEU A 178 -12.74 -5.24 16.99
CA LEU A 178 -12.11 -4.01 17.48
C LEU A 178 -13.06 -2.82 17.38
N ILE A 179 -13.80 -2.70 16.27
CA ILE A 179 -14.74 -1.60 16.06
C ILE A 179 -15.96 -1.76 16.97
N THR A 180 -16.59 -2.94 16.97
CA THR A 180 -17.85 -3.19 17.71
C THR A 180 -17.67 -3.16 19.21
N SER A 181 -16.49 -3.52 19.73
CA SER A 181 -16.17 -3.44 21.15
C SER A 181 -16.11 -2.01 21.69
N GLN A 182 -15.90 -1.02 20.84
CA GLN A 182 -15.71 0.40 21.17
C GLN A 182 -14.65 0.67 22.27
N LYS A 183 -13.73 -0.29 22.44
CA LYS A 183 -12.68 -0.21 23.47
C LYS A 183 -11.62 0.86 23.17
N TYR A 184 -11.45 1.22 21.90
CA TYR A 184 -10.39 2.10 21.44
C TYR A 184 -10.99 3.27 20.66
N ASP A 185 -10.68 4.49 21.07
CA ASP A 185 -11.15 5.71 20.37
C ASP A 185 -10.37 5.98 19.10
N ARG A 186 -9.15 5.44 19.01
CA ARG A 186 -8.26 5.65 17.84
C ARG A 186 -7.74 4.34 17.30
N LEU A 187 -7.97 4.13 16.01
CA LEU A 187 -7.55 2.94 15.29
C LEU A 187 -6.59 3.32 14.15
N GLN A 188 -5.57 2.52 13.92
CA GLN A 188 -4.80 2.49 12.67
C GLN A 188 -4.97 1.11 12.05
N ILE A 189 -5.63 1.03 10.88
CA ILE A 189 -5.89 -0.23 10.18
C ILE A 189 -5.03 -0.25 8.91
N LEU A 190 -4.05 -1.15 8.89
CA LEU A 190 -3.22 -1.41 7.72
C LEU A 190 -3.81 -2.55 6.91
N THR A 191 -3.94 -2.31 5.60
CA THR A 191 -4.25 -3.36 4.62
C THR A 191 -3.27 -3.33 3.45
N HIS A 192 -3.15 -4.46 2.76
CA HIS A 192 -2.37 -4.58 1.55
C HIS A 192 -3.33 -4.79 0.39
N ALA A 193 -3.57 -3.77 -0.41
CA ALA A 193 -4.56 -3.77 -1.50
C ALA A 193 -4.41 -4.97 -2.46
N PHE A 194 -3.19 -5.47 -2.63
CA PHE A 194 -2.86 -6.68 -3.39
C PHE A 194 -3.61 -7.94 -2.92
N CYS A 195 -3.96 -8.01 -1.64
CA CYS A 195 -4.66 -9.16 -1.05
C CYS A 195 -6.16 -9.17 -1.39
N TRP A 196 -6.75 -8.03 -1.72
CA TRP A 196 -8.19 -7.80 -1.82
C TRP A 196 -8.72 -7.94 -3.24
N ALA A 197 -9.94 -8.49 -3.39
CA ALA A 197 -10.60 -8.65 -4.68
C ALA A 197 -12.12 -8.72 -4.53
N GLU A 198 -12.84 -8.82 -5.67
CA GLU A 198 -14.30 -9.01 -5.71
C GLU A 198 -14.76 -10.23 -4.89
N SER A 199 -13.97 -11.30 -4.87
CA SER A 199 -14.21 -12.49 -4.05
C SER A 199 -12.96 -12.90 -3.31
N ASP A 200 -13.12 -13.55 -2.17
CA ASP A 200 -12.01 -14.09 -1.40
C ASP A 200 -11.18 -15.09 -2.21
N ARG A 201 -9.89 -15.01 -2.10
CA ARG A 201 -8.94 -15.82 -2.88
C ARG A 201 -7.93 -16.47 -1.97
N CYS A 202 -7.66 -17.75 -2.23
CA CYS A 202 -6.55 -18.43 -1.57
C CYS A 202 -5.22 -17.67 -1.81
N PRO A 203 -4.42 -17.37 -0.78
CA PRO A 203 -3.14 -16.67 -0.91
C PRO A 203 -2.20 -17.29 -1.95
N ALA A 204 -2.14 -18.64 -1.98
CA ALA A 204 -1.31 -19.34 -2.97
C ALA A 204 -1.76 -19.04 -4.41
N HIS A 205 -3.05 -18.90 -4.66
CA HIS A 205 -3.56 -18.54 -5.98
C HIS A 205 -3.19 -17.09 -6.34
N VAL A 206 -3.29 -16.16 -5.39
CA VAL A 206 -2.91 -14.75 -5.61
C VAL A 206 -1.43 -14.64 -6.00
N TYR A 207 -0.53 -15.27 -5.25
CA TYR A 207 0.90 -15.24 -5.56
C TYR A 207 1.24 -15.96 -6.88
N LYS A 208 0.64 -17.12 -7.14
CA LYS A 208 0.86 -17.83 -8.41
C LYS A 208 0.41 -17.00 -9.61
N SER A 209 -0.78 -16.37 -9.52
CA SER A 209 -1.30 -15.49 -10.57
C SER A 209 -0.39 -14.30 -10.80
N PHE A 210 0.11 -13.66 -9.73
CA PHE A 210 1.03 -12.54 -9.80
C PHE A 210 2.34 -12.91 -10.51
N ILE A 211 2.96 -14.02 -10.11
CA ILE A 211 4.20 -14.51 -10.73
C ILE A 211 3.97 -14.88 -12.20
N SER A 212 2.87 -15.57 -12.49
CA SER A 212 2.52 -15.95 -13.86
C SER A 212 2.30 -14.70 -14.74
N GLN A 213 1.57 -13.71 -14.26
CA GLN A 213 1.31 -12.46 -14.98
C GLN A 213 2.61 -11.67 -15.28
N ALA A 214 3.62 -11.76 -14.43
CA ALA A 214 4.91 -11.10 -14.64
C ALA A 214 5.60 -11.54 -15.93
N SER A 215 5.47 -12.80 -16.37
CA SER A 215 6.01 -13.29 -17.64
C SER A 215 5.36 -12.57 -18.83
N TRP A 216 4.05 -12.41 -18.79
CA TRP A 216 3.31 -11.69 -19.83
C TRP A 216 3.63 -10.19 -19.86
N GLU A 217 3.79 -9.57 -18.70
CA GLU A 217 4.20 -8.16 -18.62
C GLU A 217 5.61 -7.96 -19.18
N ARG A 218 6.54 -8.90 -18.93
CA ARG A 218 7.89 -8.86 -19.54
C ARG A 218 7.82 -8.92 -21.05
N TYR A 219 6.98 -9.78 -21.63
CA TYR A 219 6.79 -9.81 -23.07
C TYR A 219 6.29 -8.47 -23.62
N LYS A 220 5.32 -7.84 -22.96
CA LYS A 220 4.83 -6.51 -23.37
C LYS A 220 5.94 -5.44 -23.33
N TYR A 221 6.76 -5.42 -22.28
CA TYR A 221 7.90 -4.51 -22.23
C TYR A 221 8.92 -4.80 -23.33
N LEU A 222 9.15 -6.06 -23.68
CA LEU A 222 10.01 -6.43 -24.79
C LEU A 222 9.47 -5.84 -26.11
N THR A 223 8.17 -5.98 -26.41
CA THR A 223 7.56 -5.45 -27.64
C THR A 223 7.56 -3.92 -27.71
N GLU A 224 7.63 -3.23 -26.58
CA GLU A 224 7.77 -1.77 -26.53
C GLU A 224 9.22 -1.31 -26.77
N ASN A 225 10.21 -2.19 -26.61
CA ASN A 225 11.64 -1.85 -26.66
C ASN A 225 12.39 -2.41 -27.88
N ILE A 226 11.87 -3.44 -28.53
CA ILE A 226 12.50 -4.10 -29.66
C ILE A 226 11.61 -3.96 -30.89
N ARG A 227 12.22 -3.56 -32.04
CA ARG A 227 11.51 -3.54 -33.32
C ARG A 227 11.38 -4.98 -33.82
N ASN A 228 10.18 -5.36 -34.28
CA ASN A 228 9.80 -6.69 -34.78
C ASN A 228 10.15 -7.83 -33.79
N PRO A 229 9.68 -7.78 -32.54
CA PRO A 229 9.99 -8.81 -31.54
C PRO A 229 9.50 -10.20 -31.93
N GLU A 230 8.49 -10.30 -32.81
CA GLU A 230 7.96 -11.54 -33.35
C GLU A 230 8.95 -12.35 -34.18
N GLU A 231 10.06 -11.74 -34.68
CA GLU A 231 11.15 -12.45 -35.30
C GLU A 231 11.93 -13.35 -34.34
N PHE A 232 11.82 -13.09 -33.02
CA PHE A 232 12.57 -13.79 -31.97
C PHE A 232 11.65 -14.61 -31.06
N ILE A 233 10.45 -14.10 -30.76
CA ILE A 233 9.44 -14.75 -29.91
C ILE A 233 8.04 -14.27 -30.31
N SER A 234 7.20 -15.19 -30.71
CA SER A 234 5.80 -14.88 -31.04
C SER A 234 4.96 -14.64 -29.77
N GLU A 235 3.85 -13.93 -29.93
CA GLU A 235 2.88 -13.75 -28.85
C GLU A 235 2.35 -15.10 -28.33
N GLU A 236 2.16 -16.08 -29.21
CA GLU A 236 1.70 -17.41 -28.83
C GLU A 236 2.71 -18.14 -27.94
N GLU A 237 3.99 -18.09 -28.28
CA GLU A 237 5.05 -18.67 -27.45
C GLU A 237 5.13 -17.97 -26.09
N ALA A 238 5.05 -16.63 -26.06
CA ALA A 238 5.04 -15.87 -24.82
C ALA A 238 3.81 -16.21 -23.96
N ARG A 239 2.63 -16.42 -24.55
CA ARG A 239 1.44 -16.88 -23.85
C ARG A 239 1.59 -18.30 -23.30
N LYS A 240 2.27 -19.20 -24.03
CA LYS A 240 2.57 -20.56 -23.50
C LYS A 240 3.50 -20.50 -22.29
N LEU A 241 4.51 -19.62 -22.31
CA LEU A 241 5.37 -19.40 -21.13
C LEU A 241 4.59 -18.85 -19.91
N TRP A 242 3.51 -18.12 -20.18
CA TRP A 242 2.62 -17.63 -19.12
C TRP A 242 1.61 -18.68 -18.64
N LEU A 243 1.05 -19.50 -19.55
CA LEU A 243 -0.02 -20.47 -19.25
C LEU A 243 0.49 -21.83 -18.75
N ASN A 244 1.72 -22.23 -19.11
CA ASN A 244 2.31 -23.56 -18.83
C ASN A 244 2.97 -23.67 -17.44
N LYS A 245 2.41 -23.01 -16.43
CA LYS A 245 2.80 -23.18 -15.04
C LYS A 245 1.56 -23.51 -14.18
#